data_8fdc10a3e4bfd73dcbb32ebe3345f65c
#
_entry.id   8fdc10a3e4bfd73dcbb32ebe3345f65c
#
_cell.length_a   1.000
_cell.length_b   1.000
_cell.length_c   1.000
_cell.angle_alpha   90.00
_cell.angle_beta   90.00
_cell.angle_gamma   90.00
#
_symmetry.space_group_name_H-M   'P 1'
#
loop_
_entity.id
_entity.type
_entity.pdbx_description
1 polymer ?
#
loop_
_entity_poly.entity_id
_entity_poly.type
_entity_poly.pdbx_seq_one_letter_code
_entity_poly.pdbx_strand_id
1 'polypeptide(L)'
;MLKQVKKNDILLFYPYESMDPFLKLIKDAAADPNVMTIKITIYRLAKKARLVEYLCAAAENGKEVTVLIELRARFDEQNNIDWSERLEEAGCRVIYGFEGYKVHSKICLITYRNRNNIEYITQVGTGNYNEKTATMYTDVSLITADKGIGEDAAVFFKNMSIGNLNGSYQHIIVSPTSLKPKVLSLMDEEIKKGTNGRLSLIHISEPTRLQLIS
;
A
#
# COMPACT_ATOMS: atom_id res chain seq x y z
N MET A 1 4.58 0.63 18.19
CA MET A 1 4.71 -0.02 16.85
C MET A 1 6.07 0.22 16.19
N LEU A 2 6.51 1.48 15.97
CA LEU A 2 7.77 1.78 15.26
C LEU A 2 8.98 0.98 15.77
N LYS A 3 9.22 0.94 17.09
CA LYS A 3 10.32 0.16 17.69
C LYS A 3 10.19 -1.36 17.50
N GLN A 4 9.01 -1.87 17.34
CA GLN A 4 8.74 -3.29 17.14
C GLN A 4 9.05 -3.71 15.71
N VAL A 5 8.61 -2.94 14.72
CA VAL A 5 8.90 -3.19 13.30
C VAL A 5 10.39 -3.13 13.00
N LYS A 6 11.15 -2.26 13.70
CA LYS A 6 12.61 -2.20 13.58
C LYS A 6 13.33 -3.48 14.03
N LYS A 7 12.68 -4.31 14.85
CA LYS A 7 13.28 -5.56 15.34
C LYS A 7 12.85 -6.77 14.52
N ASN A 8 11.59 -6.80 14.09
CA ASN A 8 11.01 -7.90 13.34
C ASN A 8 9.93 -7.38 12.43
N ASP A 9 9.85 -7.96 11.25
CA ASP A 9 8.72 -7.73 10.35
C ASP A 9 7.42 -8.17 11.01
N ILE A 10 6.32 -7.53 10.64
CA ILE A 10 4.97 -7.88 11.09
C ILE A 10 4.17 -8.26 9.85
N LEU A 11 3.69 -9.50 9.84
CA LEU A 11 2.76 -9.99 8.82
C LEU A 11 1.39 -10.11 9.46
N LEU A 12 0.41 -9.44 8.88
CA LEU A 12 -1.00 -9.52 9.30
C LEU A 12 -1.80 -10.25 8.24
N PHE A 13 -2.68 -11.13 8.69
CA PHE A 13 -3.51 -11.95 7.83
C PHE A 13 -4.99 -11.69 8.11
N TYR A 14 -5.63 -10.92 7.26
CA TYR A 14 -7.06 -10.59 7.39
C TYR A 14 -7.94 -11.72 6.86
N PRO A 15 -9.14 -11.91 7.35
CA PRO A 15 -9.84 -11.22 8.44
C PRO A 15 -9.51 -11.77 9.83
N TYR A 16 -8.58 -12.72 9.94
CA TYR A 16 -8.26 -13.43 11.17
C TYR A 16 -7.50 -12.56 12.18
N GLU A 17 -6.82 -11.54 11.70
CA GLU A 17 -6.16 -10.53 12.51
C GLU A 17 -6.75 -9.15 12.24
N SER A 18 -6.60 -8.25 13.21
CA SER A 18 -7.13 -6.88 13.10
C SER A 18 -6.21 -5.97 12.27
N MET A 19 -6.78 -4.96 11.63
CA MET A 19 -6.06 -3.86 11.01
C MET A 19 -5.50 -2.85 12.04
N ASP A 20 -5.86 -2.97 13.31
CA ASP A 20 -5.43 -2.06 14.38
C ASP A 20 -3.90 -1.90 14.51
N PRO A 21 -3.05 -2.94 14.32
CA PRO A 21 -1.60 -2.75 14.34
C PRO A 21 -1.11 -1.75 13.29
N PHE A 22 -1.67 -1.78 12.07
CA PHE A 22 -1.34 -0.80 11.03
C PHE A 22 -1.84 0.60 11.40
N LEU A 23 -3.08 0.73 11.87
CA LEU A 23 -3.62 2.02 12.30
C LEU A 23 -2.83 2.60 13.47
N LYS A 24 -2.41 1.75 14.42
CA LYS A 24 -1.54 2.15 15.50
C LYS A 24 -0.17 2.62 15.00
N LEU A 25 0.38 1.98 13.97
CA LEU A 25 1.62 2.41 13.35
C LEU A 25 1.52 3.85 12.84
N ILE A 26 0.45 4.18 12.11
CA ILE A 26 0.23 5.54 11.58
C ILE A 26 0.01 6.54 12.71
N LYS A 27 -0.79 6.17 13.73
CA LYS A 27 -1.00 7.01 14.91
C LYS A 27 0.32 7.31 15.64
N ASP A 28 1.13 6.29 15.87
CA ASP A 28 2.43 6.44 16.53
C ASP A 28 3.38 7.30 15.66
N ALA A 29 3.34 7.13 14.32
CA ALA A 29 4.14 7.92 13.39
C ALA A 29 3.71 9.40 13.36
N ALA A 30 2.42 9.69 13.46
CA ALA A 30 1.91 11.06 13.52
C ALA A 30 2.44 11.82 14.75
N ALA A 31 2.67 11.12 15.87
CA ALA A 31 3.13 11.72 17.12
C ALA A 31 4.67 11.70 17.30
N ASP A 32 5.41 10.85 16.57
CA ASP A 32 6.86 10.71 16.75
C ASP A 32 7.61 11.89 16.11
N PRO A 33 8.39 12.67 16.88
CA PRO A 33 9.13 13.82 16.35
C PRO A 33 10.22 13.44 15.33
N ASN A 34 10.67 12.20 15.31
CA ASN A 34 11.66 11.72 14.36
C ASN A 34 11.06 11.35 13.00
N VAL A 35 9.76 11.15 12.92
CA VAL A 35 9.07 10.90 11.64
C VAL A 35 9.03 12.20 10.84
N MET A 36 9.50 12.13 9.60
CA MET A 36 9.58 13.25 8.67
C MET A 36 8.43 13.24 7.68
N THR A 37 8.18 12.07 7.07
CA THR A 37 7.16 11.95 6.02
C THR A 37 6.32 10.71 6.20
N ILE A 38 5.05 10.78 5.78
CA ILE A 38 4.14 9.65 5.61
C ILE A 38 3.57 9.72 4.20
N LYS A 39 3.80 8.67 3.39
CA LYS A 39 3.29 8.59 2.02
C LYS A 39 2.44 7.33 1.87
N ILE A 40 1.26 7.45 1.29
CA ILE A 40 0.31 6.33 1.22
C ILE A 40 -0.52 6.38 -0.06
N THR A 41 -0.86 5.19 -0.57
CA THR A 41 -1.84 5.06 -1.66
C THR A 41 -3.20 4.70 -1.08
N ILE A 42 -4.28 5.28 -1.60
CA ILE A 42 -5.64 5.02 -1.14
C ILE A 42 -6.53 4.70 -2.33
N TYR A 43 -7.18 3.52 -2.31
CA TYR A 43 -8.19 3.16 -3.28
C TYR A 43 -9.61 3.32 -2.71
N ARG A 44 -9.86 2.78 -1.52
CA ARG A 44 -11.15 2.85 -0.82
C ARG A 44 -10.96 3.10 0.66
N LEU A 45 -11.77 4.00 1.19
CA LEU A 45 -11.84 4.30 2.62
C LEU A 45 -13.20 3.94 3.20
N ALA A 46 -13.24 3.65 4.49
CA ALA A 46 -14.49 3.54 5.22
C ALA A 46 -15.13 4.93 5.37
N LYS A 47 -16.47 4.98 5.56
CA LYS A 47 -17.19 6.25 5.85
C LYS A 47 -16.71 6.94 7.12
N LYS A 48 -16.17 6.16 8.08
CA LYS A 48 -15.47 6.65 9.27
C LYS A 48 -14.10 6.03 9.25
N ALA A 49 -13.10 6.74 8.71
CA ALA A 49 -11.77 6.22 8.50
C ALA A 49 -10.79 6.82 9.52
N ARG A 50 -10.49 6.07 10.58
CA ARG A 50 -9.46 6.46 11.58
C ARG A 50 -8.11 6.76 10.91
N LEU A 51 -7.81 6.08 9.82
CA LEU A 51 -6.60 6.32 9.03
C LEU A 51 -6.49 7.78 8.61
N VAL A 52 -7.58 8.37 8.07
CA VAL A 52 -7.57 9.76 7.61
C VAL A 52 -7.36 10.71 8.77
N GLU A 53 -8.02 10.47 9.91
CA GLU A 53 -7.82 11.27 11.12
C GLU A 53 -6.34 11.28 11.56
N TYR A 54 -5.66 10.12 11.49
CA TYR A 54 -4.24 10.04 11.85
C TYR A 54 -3.32 10.68 10.81
N LEU A 55 -3.67 10.66 9.52
CA LEU A 55 -2.93 11.36 8.48
C LEU A 55 -3.07 12.89 8.61
N CYS A 56 -4.29 13.37 8.89
CA CYS A 56 -4.53 14.79 9.20
C CYS A 56 -3.72 15.23 10.42
N ALA A 57 -3.80 14.47 11.52
CA ALA A 57 -3.02 14.77 12.73
C ALA A 57 -1.50 14.74 12.47
N ALA A 58 -1.02 13.89 11.55
CA ALA A 58 0.39 13.89 11.16
C ALA A 58 0.78 15.20 10.45
N ALA A 59 -0.03 15.67 9.50
CA ALA A 59 0.21 16.94 8.80
C ALA A 59 0.14 18.13 9.77
N GLU A 60 -0.86 18.19 10.63
CA GLU A 60 -1.02 19.19 11.68
C GLU A 60 0.18 19.20 12.66
N ASN A 61 0.82 18.04 12.90
CA ASN A 61 2.05 17.91 13.66
C ASN A 61 3.33 18.20 12.86
N GLY A 62 3.22 18.80 11.66
CA GLY A 62 4.34 19.24 10.83
C GLY A 62 5.02 18.15 10.04
N LYS A 63 4.40 16.97 9.84
CA LYS A 63 4.92 15.93 8.95
C LYS A 63 4.56 16.23 7.49
N GLU A 64 5.45 15.90 6.56
CA GLU A 64 5.08 15.90 5.14
C GLU A 64 4.21 14.66 4.86
N VAL A 65 2.91 14.86 4.67
CA VAL A 65 1.98 13.78 4.34
C VAL A 65 1.60 13.85 2.87
N THR A 66 1.84 12.76 2.13
CA THR A 66 1.45 12.64 0.72
C THR A 66 0.49 11.46 0.55
N VAL A 67 -0.67 11.74 -0.01
CA VAL A 67 -1.71 10.74 -0.27
C VAL A 67 -1.99 10.65 -1.76
N LEU A 68 -1.73 9.49 -2.35
CA LEU A 68 -2.12 9.18 -3.72
C LEU A 68 -3.47 8.48 -3.69
N ILE A 69 -4.54 9.16 -4.13
CA ILE A 69 -5.91 8.68 -4.01
C ILE A 69 -6.57 8.37 -5.36
N GLU A 70 -7.35 7.30 -5.41
CA GLU A 70 -8.21 6.96 -6.55
C GLU A 70 -9.59 7.58 -6.40
N LEU A 71 -9.92 8.58 -7.23
CA LEU A 71 -11.24 9.20 -7.19
C LEU A 71 -12.33 8.35 -7.84
N ARG A 72 -11.95 7.52 -8.83
CA ARG A 72 -12.89 6.67 -9.59
C ARG A 72 -13.06 5.30 -8.95
N ALA A 73 -13.05 5.23 -7.62
CA ALA A 73 -13.32 3.99 -6.89
C ALA A 73 -14.82 3.69 -6.96
N ARG A 74 -15.19 2.68 -7.77
CA ARG A 74 -16.58 2.32 -8.04
C ARG A 74 -17.43 2.21 -6.76
N PHE A 75 -18.52 3.00 -6.68
CA PHE A 75 -19.45 3.13 -5.56
C PHE A 75 -18.92 3.90 -4.32
N ASP A 76 -17.69 4.43 -4.35
CA ASP A 76 -17.10 5.17 -3.25
C ASP A 76 -16.56 6.54 -3.69
N GLU A 77 -16.95 7.02 -4.88
CA GLU A 77 -16.43 8.25 -5.48
C GLU A 77 -16.65 9.47 -4.57
N GLN A 78 -17.89 9.69 -4.11
CA GLN A 78 -18.20 10.84 -3.25
C GLN A 78 -17.44 10.76 -1.92
N ASN A 79 -17.39 9.58 -1.31
CA ASN A 79 -16.67 9.37 -0.06
C ASN A 79 -15.16 9.65 -0.19
N ASN A 80 -14.56 9.30 -1.33
CA ASN A 80 -13.15 9.58 -1.57
C ASN A 80 -12.90 11.07 -1.87
N ILE A 81 -13.86 11.77 -2.50
CA ILE A 81 -13.80 13.22 -2.69
C ILE A 81 -13.84 13.92 -1.33
N ASP A 82 -14.83 13.63 -0.50
CA ASP A 82 -14.99 14.25 0.82
C ASP A 82 -13.73 14.06 1.70
N TRP A 83 -13.13 12.86 1.64
CA TRP A 83 -11.89 12.58 2.36
C TRP A 83 -10.68 13.29 1.76
N SER A 84 -10.63 13.47 0.42
CA SER A 84 -9.52 14.20 -0.20
C SER A 84 -9.53 15.68 0.19
N GLU A 85 -10.70 16.31 0.22
CA GLU A 85 -10.88 17.70 0.70
C GLU A 85 -10.43 17.83 2.16
N ARG A 86 -10.83 16.90 3.02
CA ARG A 86 -10.43 16.89 4.43
C ARG A 86 -8.91 16.74 4.63
N LEU A 87 -8.25 15.93 3.80
CA LEU A 87 -6.79 15.76 3.82
C LEU A 87 -6.09 17.04 3.37
N GLU A 88 -6.57 17.70 2.29
CA GLU A 88 -6.01 18.96 1.80
C GLU A 88 -6.17 20.10 2.83
N GLU A 89 -7.34 20.22 3.47
CA GLU A 89 -7.59 21.17 4.55
C GLU A 89 -6.62 21.00 5.73
N ALA A 90 -6.23 19.77 6.05
CA ALA A 90 -5.25 19.48 7.09
C ALA A 90 -3.80 19.71 6.67
N GLY A 91 -3.54 20.10 5.40
CA GLY A 91 -2.22 20.35 4.86
C GLY A 91 -1.52 19.12 4.26
N CYS A 92 -2.23 18.02 4.00
CA CYS A 92 -1.71 16.91 3.26
C CYS A 92 -1.59 17.26 1.77
N ARG A 93 -0.54 16.75 1.11
CA ARG A 93 -0.43 16.78 -0.34
C ARG A 93 -1.23 15.62 -0.93
N VAL A 94 -2.31 15.92 -1.63
CA VAL A 94 -3.13 14.93 -2.33
C VAL A 94 -2.70 14.86 -3.80
N ILE A 95 -2.53 13.65 -4.32
CA ILE A 95 -2.27 13.35 -5.73
C ILE A 95 -3.45 12.52 -6.22
N TYR A 96 -4.16 13.06 -7.17
CA TYR A 96 -5.28 12.38 -7.81
C TYR A 96 -4.75 11.52 -8.95
N GLY A 97 -4.97 10.24 -8.91
CA GLY A 97 -4.64 9.21 -9.89
C GLY A 97 -4.02 9.60 -11.24
N PHE A 98 -4.09 8.70 -12.20
CA PHE A 98 -3.52 8.95 -13.53
C PHE A 98 -4.52 8.58 -14.61
N GLU A 99 -4.52 9.33 -15.73
CA GLU A 99 -5.37 9.01 -16.85
C GLU A 99 -5.03 7.63 -17.42
N GLY A 100 -6.06 6.81 -17.68
CA GLY A 100 -5.90 5.46 -18.19
C GLY A 100 -5.46 4.40 -17.17
N TYR A 101 -5.15 4.79 -15.92
CA TYR A 101 -4.72 3.87 -14.85
C TYR A 101 -5.57 4.04 -13.60
N LYS A 102 -5.58 3.01 -12.77
CA LYS A 102 -6.17 3.07 -11.43
C LYS A 102 -5.10 2.96 -10.36
N VAL A 103 -5.24 3.75 -9.31
CA VAL A 103 -4.42 3.61 -8.10
C VAL A 103 -4.92 2.43 -7.29
N HIS A 104 -4.42 1.23 -7.60
CA HIS A 104 -4.84 0.00 -6.95
C HIS A 104 -3.80 -0.61 -6.00
N SER A 105 -2.60 -0.04 -5.93
CA SER A 105 -1.57 -0.44 -4.98
C SER A 105 -1.98 -0.15 -3.54
N LYS A 106 -1.47 -0.95 -2.60
CA LYS A 106 -1.64 -0.75 -1.16
C LYS A 106 -0.25 -0.69 -0.56
N ILE A 107 0.30 0.51 -0.52
CA ILE A 107 1.63 0.78 -0.01
C ILE A 107 1.61 2.04 0.86
N CYS A 108 2.25 1.96 2.01
CA CYS A 108 2.48 3.08 2.90
C CYS A 108 3.96 3.14 3.27
N LEU A 109 4.56 4.31 3.15
CA LEU A 109 5.96 4.57 3.50
C LEU A 109 6.02 5.61 4.61
N ILE A 110 6.70 5.28 5.69
CA ILE A 110 7.06 6.20 6.76
C ILE A 110 8.57 6.40 6.70
N THR A 111 8.99 7.66 6.55
CA THR A 111 10.41 8.04 6.57
C THR A 111 10.70 8.73 7.89
N TYR A 112 11.73 8.29 8.59
CA TYR A 112 12.12 8.88 9.85
C TYR A 112 13.64 9.07 9.97
N ARG A 113 14.03 10.02 10.80
CA ARG A 113 15.43 10.31 11.09
C ARG A 113 15.89 9.48 12.29
N ASN A 114 16.98 8.79 12.13
CA ASN A 114 17.69 8.16 13.24
C ASN A 114 19.12 8.67 13.30
N ARG A 115 19.38 9.62 14.20
CA ARG A 115 20.64 10.39 14.24
C ARG A 115 20.93 11.06 12.90
N ASN A 116 21.97 10.62 12.18
CA ASN A 116 22.36 11.16 10.86
C ASN A 116 21.84 10.32 9.68
N ASN A 117 21.08 9.26 9.95
CA ASN A 117 20.56 8.36 8.92
C ASN A 117 19.06 8.56 8.71
N ILE A 118 18.66 8.30 7.49
CA ILE A 118 17.25 8.17 7.12
C ILE A 118 16.92 6.69 7.08
N GLU A 119 15.86 6.31 7.78
CA GLU A 119 15.34 4.95 7.83
C GLU A 119 13.87 4.92 7.40
N TYR A 120 13.42 3.75 7.02
CA TYR A 120 12.10 3.53 6.45
C TYR A 120 11.33 2.49 7.24
N ILE A 121 10.02 2.66 7.30
CA ILE A 121 9.08 1.59 7.58
C ILE A 121 8.09 1.58 6.44
N THR A 122 7.97 0.44 5.79
CA THR A 122 7.10 0.25 4.63
C THR A 122 6.04 -0.78 4.97
N GLN A 123 4.79 -0.46 4.67
CA GLN A 123 3.74 -1.45 4.65
C GLN A 123 3.32 -1.70 3.20
N VAL A 124 3.19 -2.98 2.84
CA VAL A 124 2.68 -3.42 1.54
C VAL A 124 1.61 -4.47 1.79
N GLY A 125 0.49 -4.38 1.08
CA GLY A 125 -0.61 -5.32 1.27
C GLY A 125 -1.43 -5.59 0.01
N THR A 126 -2.29 -6.59 0.11
CA THR A 126 -3.26 -6.93 -0.93
C THR A 126 -4.61 -6.25 -0.71
N GLY A 127 -4.98 -5.99 0.56
CA GLY A 127 -6.24 -5.41 0.98
C GLY A 127 -6.27 -3.89 1.02
N ASN A 128 -7.44 -3.30 0.79
CA ASN A 128 -7.62 -1.85 0.92
C ASN A 128 -7.49 -1.40 2.37
N TYR A 129 -7.12 -0.14 2.57
CA TYR A 129 -7.11 0.51 3.90
C TYR A 129 -8.52 0.85 4.37
N ASN A 130 -9.35 -0.16 4.48
CA ASN A 130 -10.74 -0.05 4.87
C ASN A 130 -11.04 -1.06 5.98
N GLU A 131 -11.28 -0.57 7.18
CA GLU A 131 -11.48 -1.37 8.40
C GLU A 131 -12.63 -2.37 8.26
N LYS A 132 -13.70 -2.00 7.53
CA LYS A 132 -14.84 -2.89 7.31
C LYS A 132 -14.48 -4.02 6.35
N THR A 133 -13.82 -3.74 5.24
CA THR A 133 -13.48 -4.79 4.27
C THR A 133 -12.40 -5.72 4.80
N ALA A 134 -11.51 -5.25 5.68
CA ALA A 134 -10.52 -6.08 6.35
C ALA A 134 -11.12 -7.17 7.25
N THR A 135 -12.40 -7.06 7.65
CA THR A 135 -13.11 -8.11 8.39
C THR A 135 -13.83 -9.12 7.50
N MET A 136 -13.78 -8.93 6.18
CA MET A 136 -14.58 -9.73 5.24
C MET A 136 -13.74 -10.45 4.19
N TYR A 137 -12.61 -9.86 3.79
CA TYR A 137 -11.78 -10.39 2.71
C TYR A 137 -10.50 -11.00 3.26
N THR A 138 -10.04 -12.05 2.59
CA THR A 138 -8.74 -12.65 2.88
C THR A 138 -7.65 -11.84 2.20
N ASP A 139 -6.88 -11.13 3.02
CA ASP A 139 -5.81 -10.24 2.57
C ASP A 139 -4.57 -10.38 3.45
N VAL A 140 -3.42 -10.00 2.91
CA VAL A 140 -2.14 -10.03 3.62
C VAL A 140 -1.57 -8.61 3.68
N SER A 141 -0.95 -8.27 4.81
CA SER A 141 -0.29 -6.98 5.03
C SER A 141 1.06 -7.19 5.70
N LEU A 142 2.13 -6.88 4.98
CA LEU A 142 3.49 -6.90 5.50
C LEU A 142 3.88 -5.49 5.96
N ILE A 143 4.40 -5.37 7.17
CA ILE A 143 5.01 -4.15 7.70
C ILE A 143 6.48 -4.48 8.00
N THR A 144 7.40 -3.80 7.31
CA THR A 144 8.84 -4.09 7.38
C THR A 144 9.67 -2.83 7.51
N ALA A 145 10.84 -2.97 8.13
CA ALA A 145 11.90 -1.94 8.15
C ALA A 145 13.05 -2.28 7.17
N ASP A 146 12.81 -3.19 6.22
CA ASP A 146 13.79 -3.51 5.18
C ASP A 146 14.16 -2.25 4.38
N LYS A 147 15.47 -2.00 4.29
CA LYS A 147 16.01 -0.79 3.66
C LYS A 147 15.74 -0.77 2.16
N GLY A 148 15.91 -1.91 1.48
CA GLY A 148 15.74 -2.01 0.03
C GLY A 148 14.29 -1.78 -0.39
N ILE A 149 13.34 -2.38 0.33
CA ILE A 149 11.91 -2.13 0.11
C ILE A 149 11.56 -0.67 0.39
N GLY A 150 12.14 -0.06 1.45
CA GLY A 150 11.93 1.34 1.77
C GLY A 150 12.48 2.31 0.72
N GLU A 151 13.67 2.05 0.19
CA GLU A 151 14.28 2.83 -0.89
C GLU A 151 13.45 2.75 -2.17
N ASP A 152 13.01 1.56 -2.57
CA ASP A 152 12.11 1.38 -3.72
C ASP A 152 10.76 2.08 -3.51
N ALA A 153 10.19 2.01 -2.32
CA ALA A 153 8.96 2.72 -1.98
C ALA A 153 9.13 4.25 -2.08
N ALA A 154 10.29 4.78 -1.66
CA ALA A 154 10.60 6.21 -1.79
C ALA A 154 10.70 6.62 -3.27
N VAL A 155 11.36 5.80 -4.09
CA VAL A 155 11.43 6.00 -5.55
C VAL A 155 10.04 5.90 -6.18
N PHE A 156 9.21 4.93 -5.75
CA PHE A 156 7.84 4.79 -6.22
C PHE A 156 7.02 6.07 -5.98
N PHE A 157 6.98 6.58 -4.75
CA PHE A 157 6.23 7.80 -4.46
C PHE A 157 6.80 9.04 -5.16
N LYS A 158 8.12 9.11 -5.36
CA LYS A 158 8.75 10.16 -6.17
C LYS A 158 8.27 10.09 -7.62
N ASN A 159 8.28 8.91 -8.23
CA ASN A 159 7.80 8.69 -9.59
C ASN A 159 6.32 9.06 -9.73
N MET A 160 5.48 8.62 -8.79
CA MET A 160 4.05 8.96 -8.79
C MET A 160 3.83 10.48 -8.69
N SER A 161 4.65 11.18 -7.90
CA SER A 161 4.49 12.64 -7.73
C SER A 161 4.80 13.46 -8.98
N ILE A 162 5.49 12.88 -9.96
CA ILE A 162 5.84 13.50 -11.24
C ILE A 162 5.17 12.81 -12.45
N GLY A 163 4.22 11.88 -12.20
CA GLY A 163 3.51 11.15 -13.26
C GLY A 163 4.34 10.13 -14.02
N ASN A 164 5.49 9.70 -13.49
CA ASN A 164 6.33 8.69 -14.12
C ASN A 164 5.85 7.27 -13.75
N LEU A 165 5.14 6.61 -14.66
CA LEU A 165 4.64 5.25 -14.48
C LEU A 165 5.64 4.16 -14.89
N ASN A 166 6.79 4.53 -15.46
CA ASN A 166 7.80 3.60 -15.98
C ASN A 166 9.03 3.48 -15.05
N GLY A 167 8.82 3.62 -13.76
CA GLY A 167 9.89 3.48 -12.78
C GLY A 167 10.47 2.06 -12.74
N SER A 168 11.78 1.95 -12.43
CA SER A 168 12.46 0.68 -12.20
C SER A 168 12.74 0.49 -10.72
N TYR A 169 12.53 -0.71 -10.21
CA TYR A 169 12.62 -1.06 -8.79
C TYR A 169 13.37 -2.39 -8.65
N GLN A 170 14.07 -2.59 -7.53
CA GLN A 170 14.86 -3.80 -7.29
C GLN A 170 14.16 -4.80 -6.37
N HIS A 171 13.42 -4.30 -5.38
CA HIS A 171 12.81 -5.12 -4.32
C HIS A 171 11.28 -5.18 -4.41
N ILE A 172 10.65 -4.22 -5.09
CA ILE A 172 9.21 -4.24 -5.35
C ILE A 172 8.90 -4.42 -6.83
N ILE A 173 7.75 -4.97 -7.12
CA ILE A 173 7.26 -5.18 -8.48
C ILE A 173 6.01 -4.33 -8.68
N VAL A 174 6.01 -3.50 -9.72
CA VAL A 174 4.92 -2.56 -9.98
C VAL A 174 4.21 -2.91 -11.29
N SER A 175 2.89 -3.03 -11.21
CA SER A 175 2.03 -3.17 -12.39
C SER A 175 1.81 -1.80 -13.05
N PRO A 176 1.73 -1.75 -14.40
CA PRO A 176 1.73 -2.86 -15.35
C PRO A 176 3.13 -3.27 -15.84
N THR A 177 4.15 -2.45 -15.60
CA THR A 177 5.44 -2.55 -16.32
C THR A 177 6.28 -3.77 -15.94
N SER A 178 6.37 -4.13 -14.66
CA SER A 178 7.27 -5.20 -14.20
C SER A 178 6.55 -6.46 -13.70
N LEU A 179 5.27 -6.37 -13.31
CA LEU A 179 4.55 -7.50 -12.73
C LEU A 179 4.39 -8.68 -13.71
N LYS A 180 3.85 -8.42 -14.91
CA LYS A 180 3.60 -9.48 -15.90
C LYS A 180 4.90 -10.17 -16.36
N PRO A 181 5.97 -9.45 -16.74
CA PRO A 181 7.25 -10.07 -17.10
C PRO A 181 7.82 -10.93 -15.96
N LYS A 182 7.75 -10.48 -14.72
CA LYS A 182 8.25 -11.22 -13.57
C LYS A 182 7.47 -12.51 -13.33
N VAL A 183 6.14 -12.46 -13.40
CA VAL A 183 5.29 -13.66 -13.27
C VAL A 183 5.62 -14.68 -14.36
N LEU A 184 5.73 -14.24 -15.62
CA LEU A 184 6.09 -15.12 -16.72
C LEU A 184 7.48 -15.74 -16.52
N SER A 185 8.48 -14.97 -16.07
CA SER A 185 9.81 -15.49 -15.74
C SER A 185 9.77 -16.58 -14.68
N LEU A 186 8.99 -16.39 -13.61
CA LEU A 186 8.83 -17.38 -12.55
C LEU A 186 8.14 -18.65 -13.06
N MET A 187 7.16 -18.53 -13.95
CA MET A 187 6.53 -19.67 -14.61
C MET A 187 7.55 -20.44 -15.48
N ASP A 188 8.35 -19.75 -16.27
CA ASP A 188 9.38 -20.36 -17.10
C ASP A 188 10.45 -21.08 -16.27
N GLU A 189 10.80 -20.53 -15.10
CA GLU A 189 11.71 -21.20 -14.15
C GLU A 189 11.13 -22.53 -13.65
N GLU A 190 9.83 -22.57 -13.31
CA GLU A 190 9.17 -23.80 -12.89
C GLU A 190 9.03 -24.82 -14.05
N ILE A 191 8.71 -24.36 -15.25
CA ILE A 191 8.63 -25.21 -16.44
C ILE A 191 9.98 -25.90 -16.72
N LYS A 192 11.09 -25.17 -16.59
CA LYS A 192 12.44 -25.72 -16.80
C LYS A 192 12.81 -26.84 -15.81
N LYS A 193 12.20 -26.87 -14.63
CA LYS A 193 12.40 -27.94 -13.64
C LYS A 193 11.74 -29.28 -14.05
N GLY A 194 10.92 -29.30 -15.11
CA GLY A 194 10.22 -30.48 -15.60
C GLY A 194 9.34 -31.11 -14.52
N THR A 195 9.52 -32.39 -14.28
CA THR A 195 8.74 -33.14 -13.27
C THR A 195 8.96 -32.67 -11.82
N ASN A 196 10.02 -31.89 -11.57
CA ASN A 196 10.30 -31.32 -10.25
C ASN A 196 9.71 -29.89 -10.10
N GLY A 197 9.19 -29.30 -11.18
CA GLY A 197 8.52 -28.01 -11.14
C GLY A 197 7.18 -28.10 -10.44
N ARG A 198 6.83 -27.04 -9.71
CA ARG A 198 5.53 -26.94 -9.03
C ARG A 198 4.93 -25.56 -9.27
N LEU A 199 3.84 -25.54 -10.02
CA LEU A 199 3.05 -24.34 -10.23
C LEU A 199 1.62 -24.64 -9.78
N SER A 200 1.12 -23.87 -8.83
CA SER A 200 -0.27 -23.94 -8.41
C SER A 200 -0.93 -22.62 -8.64
N LEU A 201 -1.94 -22.60 -9.49
CA LEU A 201 -2.81 -21.45 -9.68
C LEU A 201 -4.17 -21.84 -9.13
N ILE A 202 -4.37 -21.52 -7.87
CA ILE A 202 -5.68 -21.68 -7.27
C ILE A 202 -6.39 -20.37 -7.36
N HIS A 203 -7.30 -20.35 -8.39
CA HIS A 203 -8.13 -19.26 -8.50
C HIS A 203 -9.44 -19.58 -8.53
N ILE A 204 -9.90 -19.16 -7.77
CA ILE A 204 -11.14 -19.21 -7.20
C ILE A 204 -12.07 -18.17 -7.79
N SER A 205 -11.62 -17.35 -8.62
CA SER A 205 -12.48 -16.37 -9.30
C SER A 205 -13.20 -16.94 -10.52
N GLU A 206 -12.92 -18.17 -10.93
CA GLU A 206 -13.37 -18.70 -12.20
C GLU A 206 -14.42 -19.85 -12.20
N PRO A 207 -15.02 -20.23 -11.07
CA PRO A 207 -16.07 -21.26 -11.11
C PRO A 207 -17.28 -20.88 -11.96
N THR A 208 -17.52 -19.57 -12.08
CA THR A 208 -18.65 -19.04 -12.86
C THR A 208 -18.44 -19.11 -14.37
N ARG A 209 -17.22 -19.17 -14.82
CA ARG A 209 -16.90 -19.19 -16.25
C ARG A 209 -17.21 -20.51 -16.92
N LEU A 210 -17.09 -21.59 -16.19
CA LEU A 210 -17.40 -22.95 -16.64
C LEU A 210 -18.91 -23.15 -16.81
N GLN A 211 -19.75 -22.38 -16.14
CA GLN A 211 -21.21 -22.46 -16.25
C GLN A 211 -21.76 -21.73 -17.49
N LEU A 212 -20.97 -20.86 -18.11
CA LEU A 212 -21.37 -20.11 -19.31
C LEU A 212 -21.02 -20.85 -20.61
N ILE A 213 -20.34 -21.96 -20.53
CA ILE A 213 -19.89 -22.78 -21.68
C ILE A 213 -20.74 -24.06 -21.82
N SER A 214 -21.59 -24.36 -20.87
CA SER A 214 -22.57 -25.45 -20.91
C SER A 214 -23.95 -24.95 -21.32
#